data_276dad04e8ffbb3af23db3868ef62c7b
#
_entry.id   276dad04e8ffbb3af23db3868ef62c7b
#
_cell.length_a   1.000
_cell.length_b   1.000
_cell.length_c   1.000
_cell.angle_alpha   90.00
_cell.angle_beta   90.00
_cell.angle_gamma   90.00
#
_symmetry.space_group_name_H-M   'P 1'
#
loop_
_entity.id
_entity.type
_entity.pdbx_description
1 polymer ?
#
loop_
_entity_poly.entity_id
_entity_poly.type
_entity_poly.pdbx_seq_one_letter_code
_entity_poly.pdbx_strand_id
1 'polypeptide(L)'
;MLRHSLLHIQLALRAIASLAAGFIVIMACSSAALADGDDTPLTNLIALSSQRLALAEPVARWKWAHHEPITDQPREAALLAGIDTRAKAAGIDPAFAQLFFRDQIEASKDVQNALFDNWRKSRAPEGTPPDLARDTRPQLDRLTNALLAALAGVEPLRHADDCPLRLADSIARWKHLTRYDSAQNAPLSRALSHVCASGGVGAVG
;
A
#
# COMPACT_ATOMS: atom_id res chain seq x y z
N MET A 1 11.94 54.46 -57.53
CA MET A 1 12.57 54.03 -56.24
C MET A 1 11.58 53.64 -55.13
N LEU A 2 10.25 53.88 -55.25
CA LEU A 2 9.29 53.54 -54.17
C LEU A 2 8.80 52.06 -54.18
N ARG A 3 8.92 51.36 -55.32
CA ARG A 3 8.38 49.96 -55.43
C ARG A 3 9.23 48.88 -54.70
N HIS A 4 10.53 49.13 -54.53
CA HIS A 4 11.40 48.14 -53.89
C HIS A 4 11.31 48.17 -52.33
N SER A 5 11.01 49.35 -51.74
CA SER A 5 10.84 49.45 -50.29
C SER A 5 9.62 48.76 -49.74
N LEU A 6 8.51 48.70 -50.49
CA LEU A 6 7.26 48.03 -50.07
C LEU A 6 7.39 46.50 -50.05
N LEU A 7 8.22 45.96 -50.97
CA LEU A 7 8.41 44.48 -51.04
C LEU A 7 9.20 43.94 -49.84
N HIS A 8 10.21 44.71 -49.35
CA HIS A 8 11.01 44.32 -48.21
C HIS A 8 10.23 44.42 -46.89
N ILE A 9 9.31 45.37 -46.76
CA ILE A 9 8.44 45.50 -45.56
C ILE A 9 7.43 44.36 -45.49
N GLN A 10 6.88 43.92 -46.62
CA GLN A 10 5.95 42.78 -46.61
C GLN A 10 6.62 41.42 -46.33
N LEU A 11 7.86 41.23 -46.77
CA LEU A 11 8.66 40.04 -46.42
C LEU A 11 9.07 40.02 -44.97
N ALA A 12 9.42 41.13 -44.38
CA ALA A 12 9.75 41.22 -42.95
C ALA A 12 8.55 40.97 -42.01
N LEU A 13 7.36 41.48 -42.40
CA LEU A 13 6.11 41.23 -41.65
C LEU A 13 5.65 39.77 -41.71
N ARG A 14 5.88 39.07 -42.83
CA ARG A 14 5.56 37.63 -42.93
C ARG A 14 6.51 36.75 -42.13
N ALA A 15 7.78 37.11 -42.02
CA ALA A 15 8.76 36.38 -41.19
C ALA A 15 8.47 36.50 -39.70
N ILE A 16 8.02 37.67 -39.23
CA ILE A 16 7.65 37.89 -37.84
C ILE A 16 6.38 37.13 -37.46
N ALA A 17 5.38 37.07 -38.35
CA ALA A 17 4.15 36.31 -38.13
C ALA A 17 4.38 34.78 -38.04
N SER A 18 5.34 34.24 -38.80
CA SER A 18 5.69 32.81 -38.77
C SER A 18 6.44 32.41 -37.50
N LEU A 19 7.25 33.32 -36.94
CA LEU A 19 7.94 33.07 -35.66
C LEU A 19 7.00 33.14 -34.46
N ALA A 20 5.99 33.99 -34.49
CA ALA A 20 4.99 34.07 -33.41
C ALA A 20 4.06 32.84 -33.37
N ALA A 21 3.71 32.27 -34.51
CA ALA A 21 2.88 31.03 -34.56
C ALA A 21 3.64 29.79 -34.10
N GLY A 22 4.95 29.71 -34.32
CA GLY A 22 5.80 28.62 -33.83
C GLY A 22 5.99 28.63 -32.29
N PHE A 23 5.98 29.79 -31.66
CA PHE A 23 6.18 29.91 -30.22
C PHE A 23 4.93 29.58 -29.37
N ILE A 24 3.73 29.73 -29.97
CA ILE A 24 2.46 29.41 -29.29
C ILE A 24 2.22 27.90 -29.26
N VAL A 25 2.71 27.10 -30.18
CA VAL A 25 2.52 25.65 -30.23
C VAL A 25 3.42 24.93 -29.19
N ILE A 26 4.55 25.50 -28.84
CA ILE A 26 5.48 24.87 -27.81
C ILE A 26 4.99 25.06 -26.39
N MET A 27 4.16 26.06 -26.10
CA MET A 27 3.61 26.30 -24.75
C MET A 27 2.38 25.44 -24.41
N ALA A 28 1.78 24.73 -25.36
CA ALA A 28 0.60 23.89 -25.12
C ALA A 28 0.92 22.45 -24.66
N CYS A 29 2.18 22.03 -24.65
CA CYS A 29 2.58 20.68 -24.23
C CYS A 29 3.17 20.60 -22.82
N SER A 30 3.10 21.66 -22.01
CA SER A 30 3.70 21.69 -20.68
C SER A 30 2.69 21.50 -19.53
N SER A 31 1.57 20.83 -19.76
CA SER A 31 0.53 20.71 -18.72
C SER A 31 0.10 19.27 -18.43
N ALA A 32 1.02 18.35 -18.37
CA ALA A 32 0.73 17.05 -17.82
C ALA A 32 1.93 16.44 -17.08
N ALA A 33 2.71 17.28 -16.39
CA ALA A 33 3.30 16.82 -15.16
C ALA A 33 2.18 16.93 -14.12
N LEU A 34 1.24 16.00 -14.15
CA LEU A 34 0.45 15.67 -12.97
C LEU A 34 1.50 15.50 -11.88
N ALA A 35 1.42 16.31 -10.83
CA ALA A 35 2.18 16.07 -9.63
C ALA A 35 1.90 14.61 -9.28
N ASP A 36 2.86 13.73 -9.58
CA ASP A 36 2.87 12.37 -9.08
C ASP A 36 2.97 12.56 -7.58
N GLY A 37 1.82 12.54 -6.91
CA GLY A 37 1.73 12.80 -5.49
C GLY A 37 2.67 11.81 -4.82
N ASP A 38 3.40 12.24 -3.79
CA ASP A 38 4.33 11.36 -3.09
C ASP A 38 3.61 10.12 -2.54
N ASP A 39 3.78 8.97 -3.22
CA ASP A 39 3.24 7.67 -2.82
C ASP A 39 4.17 6.91 -1.88
N THR A 40 5.26 7.53 -1.43
CA THR A 40 6.19 6.91 -0.48
C THR A 40 5.49 6.40 0.78
N PRO A 41 4.53 7.13 1.40
CA PRO A 41 3.80 6.62 2.56
C PRO A 41 3.00 5.35 2.25
N LEU A 42 2.34 5.27 1.08
CA LEU A 42 1.61 4.07 0.64
C LEU A 42 2.56 2.89 0.42
N THR A 43 3.68 3.14 -0.28
CA THR A 43 4.70 2.12 -0.53
C THR A 43 5.29 1.57 0.78
N ASN A 44 5.58 2.44 1.75
CA ASN A 44 6.06 2.04 3.07
C ASN A 44 5.02 1.19 3.83
N LEU A 45 3.75 1.61 3.81
CA LEU A 45 2.66 0.85 4.45
C LEU A 45 2.50 -0.55 3.82
N ILE A 46 2.57 -0.65 2.49
CA ILE A 46 2.52 -1.92 1.74
C ILE A 46 3.70 -2.82 2.14
N ALA A 47 4.91 -2.27 2.19
CA ALA A 47 6.11 -3.00 2.58
C ALA A 47 6.01 -3.58 4.00
N LEU A 48 5.57 -2.78 4.97
CA LEU A 48 5.38 -3.22 6.35
C LEU A 48 4.25 -4.26 6.48
N SER A 49 3.14 -4.08 5.75
CA SER A 49 2.04 -5.05 5.73
C SER A 49 2.49 -6.40 5.15
N SER A 50 3.26 -6.39 4.06
CA SER A 50 3.81 -7.62 3.47
C SER A 50 4.79 -8.33 4.41
N GLN A 51 5.65 -7.59 5.11
CA GLN A 51 6.54 -8.17 6.14
C GLN A 51 5.76 -8.80 7.29
N ARG A 52 4.65 -8.16 7.71
CA ARG A 52 3.80 -8.73 8.75
C ARG A 52 3.08 -9.99 8.28
N LEU A 53 2.62 -10.04 7.03
CA LEU A 53 2.03 -11.24 6.43
C LEU A 53 3.03 -12.39 6.31
N ALA A 54 4.29 -12.12 6.02
CA ALA A 54 5.34 -13.15 5.99
C ALA A 54 5.50 -13.88 7.36
N LEU A 55 5.15 -13.22 8.47
CA LEU A 55 5.15 -13.85 9.79
C LEU A 55 3.94 -14.77 10.04
N ALA A 56 2.97 -14.85 9.12
CA ALA A 56 1.85 -15.77 9.26
C ALA A 56 2.28 -17.25 9.15
N GLU A 57 3.30 -17.56 8.34
CA GLU A 57 3.82 -18.92 8.20
C GLU A 57 4.46 -19.43 9.51
N PRO A 58 5.44 -18.75 10.15
CA PRO A 58 5.97 -19.21 11.43
C PRO A 58 4.90 -19.33 12.50
N VAL A 59 3.89 -18.44 12.52
CA VAL A 59 2.73 -18.59 13.43
C VAL A 59 1.93 -19.85 13.10
N ALA A 60 1.64 -20.10 11.83
CA ALA A 60 0.92 -21.30 11.40
C ALA A 60 1.67 -22.58 11.77
N ARG A 61 2.98 -22.63 11.54
CA ARG A 61 3.82 -23.79 11.90
C ARG A 61 3.75 -24.09 13.40
N TRP A 62 3.86 -23.09 14.23
CA TRP A 62 3.74 -23.25 15.67
C TRP A 62 2.36 -23.78 16.06
N LYS A 63 1.29 -23.14 15.57
CA LYS A 63 -0.11 -23.54 15.86
C LYS A 63 -0.40 -24.97 15.39
N TRP A 64 0.07 -25.31 14.19
CA TRP A 64 -0.08 -26.67 13.67
C TRP A 64 0.57 -27.72 14.56
N ALA A 65 1.80 -27.49 14.99
CA ALA A 65 2.56 -28.40 15.83
C ALA A 65 1.98 -28.56 17.25
N HIS A 66 1.31 -27.50 17.76
CA HIS A 66 0.72 -27.50 19.10
C HIS A 66 -0.80 -27.75 19.09
N HIS A 67 -1.37 -28.05 17.91
CA HIS A 67 -2.82 -28.23 17.73
C HIS A 67 -3.67 -27.05 18.19
N GLU A 68 -3.13 -25.85 18.08
CA GLU A 68 -3.79 -24.61 18.47
C GLU A 68 -4.66 -24.05 17.34
N PRO A 69 -5.82 -23.44 17.65
CA PRO A 69 -6.68 -22.83 16.66
C PRO A 69 -6.03 -21.61 16.00
N ILE A 70 -6.36 -21.36 14.73
CA ILE A 70 -5.89 -20.17 14.01
C ILE A 70 -6.42 -18.90 14.69
N THR A 71 -7.68 -18.89 15.09
CA THR A 71 -8.28 -17.75 15.82
C THR A 71 -7.90 -17.80 17.28
N ASP A 72 -7.28 -16.71 17.78
CA ASP A 72 -6.91 -16.48 19.19
C ASP A 72 -7.62 -15.20 19.65
N GLN A 73 -8.90 -15.33 19.99
CA GLN A 73 -9.74 -14.17 20.37
C GLN A 73 -9.16 -13.33 21.51
N PRO A 74 -8.62 -13.90 22.60
CA PRO A 74 -8.04 -13.09 23.68
C PRO A 74 -6.86 -12.23 23.18
N ARG A 75 -5.99 -12.80 22.36
CA ARG A 75 -4.83 -12.07 21.82
C ARG A 75 -5.24 -11.02 20.79
N GLU A 76 -6.20 -11.32 19.92
CA GLU A 76 -6.74 -10.38 18.95
C GLU A 76 -7.35 -9.17 19.67
N ALA A 77 -8.17 -9.41 20.69
CA ALA A 77 -8.78 -8.36 21.49
C ALA A 77 -7.73 -7.50 22.23
N ALA A 78 -6.71 -8.13 22.83
CA ALA A 78 -5.63 -7.42 23.51
C ALA A 78 -4.81 -6.55 22.55
N LEU A 79 -4.53 -7.05 21.33
CA LEU A 79 -3.87 -6.27 20.29
C LEU A 79 -4.70 -5.02 19.94
N LEU A 80 -5.99 -5.19 19.64
CA LEU A 80 -6.86 -4.08 19.23
C LEU A 80 -7.06 -3.04 20.35
N ALA A 81 -7.17 -3.47 21.60
CA ALA A 81 -7.20 -2.56 22.76
C ALA A 81 -5.90 -1.74 22.87
N GLY A 82 -4.74 -2.39 22.66
CA GLY A 82 -3.45 -1.71 22.64
C GLY A 82 -3.29 -0.75 21.45
N ILE A 83 -3.91 -1.04 20.30
CA ILE A 83 -3.94 -0.14 19.14
C ILE A 83 -4.75 1.11 19.46
N ASP A 84 -5.93 0.99 20.07
CA ASP A 84 -6.77 2.14 20.43
C ASP A 84 -5.98 3.16 21.28
N THR A 85 -5.32 2.68 22.31
CA THR A 85 -4.52 3.53 23.21
C THR A 85 -3.37 4.22 22.49
N ARG A 86 -2.62 3.48 21.65
CA ARG A 86 -1.45 4.02 20.93
C ARG A 86 -1.84 4.95 19.79
N ALA A 87 -2.95 4.69 19.10
CA ALA A 87 -3.46 5.56 18.05
C ALA A 87 -3.84 6.94 18.63
N LYS A 88 -4.56 6.96 19.76
CA LYS A 88 -4.88 8.22 20.48
C LYS A 88 -3.62 9.01 20.85
N ALA A 89 -2.61 8.33 21.38
CA ALA A 89 -1.35 8.95 21.77
C ALA A 89 -0.56 9.49 20.56
N ALA A 90 -0.71 8.88 19.37
CA ALA A 90 -0.07 9.28 18.13
C ALA A 90 -0.89 10.28 17.30
N GLY A 91 -2.07 10.69 17.75
CA GLY A 91 -2.96 11.60 17.00
C GLY A 91 -3.59 10.98 15.75
N ILE A 92 -3.66 9.65 15.70
CA ILE A 92 -4.29 8.89 14.62
C ILE A 92 -5.74 8.59 15.03
N ASP A 93 -6.69 8.63 14.08
CA ASP A 93 -8.06 8.19 14.34
C ASP A 93 -8.07 6.74 14.84
N PRO A 94 -8.51 6.48 16.09
CA PRO A 94 -8.50 5.14 16.66
C PRO A 94 -9.40 4.15 15.91
N ALA A 95 -10.52 4.62 15.34
CA ALA A 95 -11.43 3.77 14.59
C ALA A 95 -10.76 3.30 13.28
N PHE A 96 -10.07 4.19 12.58
CA PHE A 96 -9.28 3.85 11.41
C PHE A 96 -8.16 2.85 11.76
N ALA A 97 -7.37 3.14 12.79
CA ALA A 97 -6.30 2.26 13.22
C ALA A 97 -6.82 0.86 13.58
N GLN A 98 -7.90 0.76 14.35
CA GLN A 98 -8.52 -0.53 14.70
C GLN A 98 -9.02 -1.28 13.47
N LEU A 99 -9.66 -0.59 12.51
CA LEU A 99 -10.17 -1.21 11.28
C LEU A 99 -9.00 -1.78 10.47
N PHE A 100 -7.94 -0.99 10.25
CA PHE A 100 -6.73 -1.43 9.57
C PHE A 100 -6.10 -2.66 10.26
N PHE A 101 -5.98 -2.67 11.59
CA PHE A 101 -5.39 -3.81 12.29
C PHE A 101 -6.29 -5.04 12.33
N ARG A 102 -7.62 -4.89 12.25
CA ARG A 102 -8.53 -6.03 11.98
C ARG A 102 -8.24 -6.66 10.62
N ASP A 103 -8.07 -5.85 9.58
CA ASP A 103 -7.70 -6.34 8.25
C ASP A 103 -6.37 -7.09 8.28
N GLN A 104 -5.38 -6.60 9.02
CA GLN A 104 -4.10 -7.27 9.21
C GLN A 104 -4.24 -8.64 9.92
N ILE A 105 -5.13 -8.75 10.89
CA ILE A 105 -5.44 -10.00 11.60
C ILE A 105 -6.12 -10.99 10.64
N GLU A 106 -7.17 -10.55 9.94
CA GLU A 106 -7.92 -11.41 9.02
C GLU A 106 -7.04 -11.88 7.86
N ALA A 107 -6.25 -11.00 7.27
CA ALA A 107 -5.30 -11.36 6.22
C ALA A 107 -4.26 -12.40 6.70
N SER A 108 -3.77 -12.29 7.93
CA SER A 108 -2.88 -13.28 8.52
C SER A 108 -3.58 -14.63 8.73
N LYS A 109 -4.86 -14.62 9.12
CA LYS A 109 -5.67 -15.86 9.24
C LYS A 109 -5.91 -16.50 7.89
N ASP A 110 -6.12 -15.73 6.82
CA ASP A 110 -6.25 -16.26 5.45
C ASP A 110 -5.00 -17.04 5.04
N VAL A 111 -3.80 -16.48 5.28
CA VAL A 111 -2.53 -17.18 5.01
C VAL A 111 -2.41 -18.46 5.84
N GLN A 112 -2.71 -18.41 7.13
CA GLN A 112 -2.63 -19.57 8.02
C GLN A 112 -3.63 -20.67 7.60
N ASN A 113 -4.86 -20.30 7.22
CA ASN A 113 -5.86 -21.25 6.73
C ASN A 113 -5.39 -21.94 5.45
N ALA A 114 -4.87 -21.18 4.48
CA ALA A 114 -4.36 -21.75 3.23
C ALA A 114 -3.20 -22.73 3.48
N LEU A 115 -2.30 -22.40 4.42
CA LEU A 115 -1.20 -23.29 4.84
C LEU A 115 -1.74 -24.56 5.50
N PHE A 116 -2.69 -24.46 6.42
CA PHE A 116 -3.31 -25.60 7.08
C PHE A 116 -4.02 -26.51 6.08
N ASP A 117 -4.76 -25.94 5.11
CA ASP A 117 -5.42 -26.70 4.06
C ASP A 117 -4.43 -27.43 3.15
N ASN A 118 -3.29 -26.80 2.86
CA ASN A 118 -2.21 -27.44 2.13
C ASN A 118 -1.59 -28.60 2.93
N TRP A 119 -1.27 -28.38 4.21
CA TRP A 119 -0.63 -29.39 5.07
C TRP A 119 -1.54 -30.57 5.38
N ARG A 120 -2.87 -30.41 5.37
CA ARG A 120 -3.82 -31.53 5.45
C ARG A 120 -3.77 -32.45 4.21
N LYS A 121 -3.46 -31.87 3.03
CA LYS A 121 -3.41 -32.60 1.76
C LYS A 121 -2.02 -33.16 1.45
N SER A 122 -1.01 -32.54 1.98
CA SER A 122 0.40 -32.90 1.79
C SER A 122 1.04 -33.23 3.15
N ARG A 123 2.22 -32.71 3.40
CA ARG A 123 2.88 -32.80 4.70
C ARG A 123 3.26 -31.40 5.16
N ALA A 124 3.10 -31.13 6.44
CA ALA A 124 3.63 -29.90 7.06
C ALA A 124 5.16 -29.87 6.95
N PRO A 125 5.78 -28.68 6.91
CA PRO A 125 7.22 -28.56 6.90
C PRO A 125 7.87 -29.29 8.07
N GLU A 126 8.95 -30.01 7.79
CA GLU A 126 9.74 -30.72 8.80
C GLU A 126 10.54 -29.73 9.68
N GLY A 127 11.01 -30.22 10.82
CA GLY A 127 11.83 -29.47 11.76
C GLY A 127 11.03 -28.80 12.89
N THR A 128 11.77 -28.30 13.85
CA THR A 128 11.17 -27.64 15.05
C THR A 128 10.48 -26.34 14.62
N PRO A 129 9.20 -26.12 15.01
CA PRO A 129 8.55 -24.86 14.75
C PRO A 129 9.23 -23.72 15.53
N PRO A 130 9.20 -22.48 15.02
CA PRO A 130 9.77 -21.34 15.74
C PRO A 130 9.02 -21.10 17.05
N ASP A 131 9.74 -20.65 18.07
CA ASP A 131 9.14 -20.25 19.35
C ASP A 131 8.39 -18.93 19.15
N LEU A 132 7.05 -18.96 19.32
CA LEU A 132 6.25 -17.75 19.15
C LEU A 132 6.61 -16.63 20.11
N ALA A 133 6.86 -16.96 21.39
CA ALA A 133 7.11 -15.96 22.42
C ALA A 133 8.47 -15.28 22.21
N ARG A 134 9.49 -16.06 21.90
CA ARG A 134 10.86 -15.59 21.77
C ARG A 134 11.18 -15.04 20.39
N ASP A 135 10.69 -15.69 19.33
CA ASP A 135 11.18 -15.43 17.98
C ASP A 135 10.19 -14.60 17.15
N THR A 136 8.89 -14.90 17.19
CA THR A 136 7.90 -14.32 16.27
C THR A 136 7.14 -13.13 16.88
N ARG A 137 6.68 -13.23 18.12
CA ARG A 137 5.90 -12.15 18.76
C ARG A 137 6.66 -10.83 18.87
N PRO A 138 7.97 -10.80 19.22
CA PRO A 138 8.71 -9.54 19.24
C PRO A 138 8.82 -8.88 17.85
N GLN A 139 8.83 -9.67 16.77
CA GLN A 139 8.83 -9.15 15.39
C GLN A 139 7.46 -8.56 15.04
N LEU A 140 6.37 -9.27 15.37
CA LEU A 140 5.01 -8.76 15.20
C LEU A 140 4.77 -7.45 15.97
N ASP A 141 5.29 -7.35 17.20
CA ASP A 141 5.15 -6.14 18.02
C ASP A 141 5.93 -4.96 17.44
N ARG A 142 7.15 -5.18 16.93
CA ARG A 142 7.91 -4.14 16.20
C ARG A 142 7.19 -3.69 14.94
N LEU A 143 6.68 -4.62 14.13
CA LEU A 143 5.92 -4.28 12.92
C LEU A 143 4.60 -3.58 13.24
N THR A 144 3.94 -3.95 14.34
CA THR A 144 2.73 -3.25 14.81
C THR A 144 3.02 -1.78 15.12
N ASN A 145 4.14 -1.49 15.80
CA ASN A 145 4.54 -0.11 16.08
C ASN A 145 4.93 0.65 14.79
N ALA A 146 5.66 0.01 13.87
CA ALA A 146 6.04 0.61 12.59
C ALA A 146 4.83 0.88 11.69
N LEU A 147 3.86 -0.04 11.63
CA LEU A 147 2.60 0.13 10.90
C LEU A 147 1.79 1.28 11.48
N LEU A 148 1.67 1.36 12.80
CA LEU A 148 0.96 2.47 13.44
C LEU A 148 1.60 3.82 13.10
N ALA A 149 2.93 3.92 13.13
CA ALA A 149 3.62 5.13 12.67
C ALA A 149 3.41 5.43 11.18
N ALA A 150 3.37 4.39 10.33
CA ALA A 150 3.12 4.54 8.90
C ALA A 150 1.70 5.04 8.59
N LEU A 151 0.69 4.68 9.40
CA LEU A 151 -0.68 5.19 9.25
C LEU A 151 -0.74 6.71 9.38
N ALA A 152 0.05 7.33 10.26
CA ALA A 152 0.13 8.79 10.36
C ALA A 152 0.61 9.44 9.05
N GLY A 153 1.54 8.80 8.34
CA GLY A 153 2.01 9.27 7.03
C GLY A 153 0.99 9.13 5.90
N VAL A 154 0.05 8.19 6.04
CA VAL A 154 -1.01 7.95 5.05
C VAL A 154 -2.24 8.81 5.31
N GLU A 155 -2.44 9.32 6.51
CA GLU A 155 -3.62 10.10 6.90
C GLU A 155 -3.99 11.23 5.90
N PRO A 156 -3.04 12.04 5.37
CA PRO A 156 -3.37 13.06 4.38
C PRO A 156 -3.86 12.49 3.05
N LEU A 157 -3.43 11.27 2.70
CA LEU A 157 -3.71 10.63 1.40
C LEU A 157 -5.03 9.87 1.41
N ARG A 158 -5.44 9.32 2.55
CA ARG A 158 -6.59 8.41 2.63
C ARG A 158 -7.93 9.04 2.29
N HIS A 159 -8.04 10.37 2.40
CA HIS A 159 -9.25 11.13 2.12
C HIS A 159 -9.30 11.70 0.69
N ALA A 160 -8.24 11.54 -0.10
CA ALA A 160 -8.20 11.97 -1.48
C ALA A 160 -9.08 11.06 -2.36
N ASP A 161 -9.78 11.64 -3.33
CA ASP A 161 -10.68 10.90 -4.24
C ASP A 161 -9.91 9.84 -5.06
N ASP A 162 -8.64 10.08 -5.36
CA ASP A 162 -7.75 9.19 -6.10
C ASP A 162 -7.00 8.17 -5.22
N CYS A 163 -7.20 8.18 -3.89
CA CYS A 163 -6.52 7.27 -2.97
C CYS A 163 -6.64 5.79 -3.39
N PRO A 164 -7.82 5.25 -3.77
CA PRO A 164 -7.91 3.84 -4.17
C PRO A 164 -7.08 3.50 -5.40
N LEU A 165 -7.02 4.41 -6.37
CA LEU A 165 -6.21 4.24 -7.58
C LEU A 165 -4.71 4.25 -7.25
N ARG A 166 -4.27 5.25 -6.49
CA ARG A 166 -2.87 5.37 -6.03
C ARG A 166 -2.42 4.15 -5.21
N LEU A 167 -3.29 3.66 -4.33
CA LEU A 167 -3.02 2.46 -3.54
C LEU A 167 -2.89 1.23 -4.44
N ALA A 168 -3.80 1.04 -5.41
CA ALA A 168 -3.77 -0.07 -6.35
C ALA A 168 -2.48 -0.06 -7.20
N ASP A 169 -2.10 1.10 -7.75
CA ASP A 169 -0.87 1.28 -8.51
C ASP A 169 0.39 1.02 -7.66
N SER A 170 0.39 1.50 -6.42
CA SER A 170 1.49 1.26 -5.49
C SER A 170 1.64 -0.22 -5.13
N ILE A 171 0.54 -0.95 -4.93
CA ILE A 171 0.53 -2.40 -4.74
C ILE A 171 1.06 -3.12 -5.98
N ALA A 172 0.62 -2.72 -7.18
CA ALA A 172 1.08 -3.32 -8.43
C ALA A 172 2.60 -3.12 -8.62
N ARG A 173 3.10 -1.91 -8.41
CA ARG A 173 4.54 -1.60 -8.43
C ARG A 173 5.31 -2.43 -7.39
N TRP A 174 4.82 -2.49 -6.17
CA TRP A 174 5.44 -3.29 -5.10
C TRP A 174 5.57 -4.76 -5.49
N LYS A 175 4.49 -5.38 -5.95
CA LYS A 175 4.49 -6.78 -6.40
C LYS A 175 5.50 -7.03 -7.52
N HIS A 176 5.54 -6.14 -8.50
CA HIS A 176 6.49 -6.26 -9.62
C HIS A 176 7.94 -6.16 -9.16
N LEU A 177 8.28 -5.15 -8.35
CA LEU A 177 9.65 -4.89 -7.89
C LEU A 177 10.17 -5.99 -6.95
N THR A 178 9.32 -6.51 -6.08
CA THR A 178 9.70 -7.52 -5.09
C THR A 178 9.51 -8.95 -5.56
N ARG A 179 8.93 -9.17 -6.76
CA ARG A 179 8.48 -10.49 -7.22
C ARG A 179 7.60 -11.18 -6.18
N TYR A 180 6.66 -10.41 -5.63
CA TYR A 180 5.81 -10.84 -4.52
C TYR A 180 5.06 -12.14 -4.86
N ASP A 181 4.99 -13.06 -3.90
CA ASP A 181 4.32 -14.35 -4.08
C ASP A 181 2.83 -14.16 -4.41
N SER A 182 2.39 -14.72 -5.54
CA SER A 182 1.01 -14.62 -6.01
C SER A 182 0.00 -15.23 -5.01
N ALA A 183 0.39 -16.24 -4.25
CA ALA A 183 -0.44 -16.84 -3.20
C ALA A 183 -0.78 -15.84 -2.07
N GLN A 184 0.04 -14.82 -1.88
CA GLN A 184 -0.17 -13.78 -0.88
C GLN A 184 -0.87 -12.52 -1.43
N ASN A 185 -1.24 -12.50 -2.72
CA ASN A 185 -1.88 -11.34 -3.34
C ASN A 185 -3.22 -10.97 -2.69
N ALA A 186 -4.11 -11.94 -2.50
CA ALA A 186 -5.41 -11.72 -1.86
C ALA A 186 -5.27 -11.32 -0.39
N PRO A 187 -4.45 -12.02 0.45
CA PRO A 187 -4.18 -11.57 1.81
C PRO A 187 -3.59 -10.15 1.90
N LEU A 188 -2.66 -9.76 1.00
CA LEU A 188 -2.12 -8.40 0.99
C LEU A 188 -3.20 -7.35 0.66
N SER A 189 -4.04 -7.63 -0.34
CA SER A 189 -5.16 -6.75 -0.68
C SER A 189 -6.14 -6.61 0.48
N ARG A 190 -6.43 -7.72 1.18
CA ARG A 190 -7.26 -7.71 2.40
C ARG A 190 -6.64 -6.88 3.51
N ALA A 191 -5.33 -7.04 3.75
CA ALA A 191 -4.62 -6.28 4.78
C ALA A 191 -4.66 -4.75 4.56
N LEU A 192 -4.92 -4.31 3.33
CA LEU A 192 -4.94 -2.90 2.91
C LEU A 192 -6.34 -2.39 2.54
N SER A 193 -7.40 -3.19 2.76
CA SER A 193 -8.74 -2.91 2.25
C SER A 193 -9.39 -1.62 2.78
N HIS A 194 -9.02 -1.17 3.99
CA HIS A 194 -9.57 0.04 4.59
C HIS A 194 -8.54 1.17 4.76
N VAL A 195 -7.49 1.18 3.93
CA VAL A 195 -6.51 2.28 3.92
C VAL A 195 -7.14 3.58 3.44
N CYS A 196 -7.92 3.56 2.35
CA CYS A 196 -8.62 4.72 1.84
C CYS A 196 -9.99 4.88 2.49
N ALA A 197 -10.38 6.12 2.79
CA ALA A 197 -11.68 6.42 3.43
C ALA A 197 -12.89 6.11 2.53
N SER A 198 -12.72 6.19 1.21
CA SER A 198 -13.74 5.87 0.20
C SER A 198 -13.89 4.37 -0.11
N GLY A 199 -13.17 3.51 0.62
CA GLY A 199 -13.13 2.07 0.38
C GLY A 199 -11.80 1.61 -0.21
N GLY A 200 -11.51 0.32 -0.06
CA GLY A 200 -10.23 -0.27 -0.47
C GLY A 200 -10.21 -0.80 -1.90
N VAL A 201 -9.13 -1.50 -2.22
CA VAL A 201 -8.77 -2.06 -3.54
C VAL A 201 -9.83 -3.00 -4.16
N GLY A 202 -10.90 -3.32 -3.44
CA GLY A 202 -11.99 -4.16 -3.94
C GLY A 202 -13.24 -3.40 -4.41
N ALA A 203 -13.26 -2.06 -4.32
CA ALA A 203 -14.44 -1.25 -4.66
C ALA A 203 -14.46 -0.78 -6.14
N VAL A 204 -13.48 -1.17 -6.95
CA VAL A 204 -13.43 -0.90 -8.39
C VAL A 204 -13.81 -2.19 -9.10
N GLY A 205 -15.12 -2.41 -9.21
CA GLY A 205 -15.73 -3.44 -10.02
C GLY A 205 -16.27 -2.84 -11.32
#